data_3a9b826fe3feac895a607f4c803dd58f
#
_entry.id   3a9b826fe3feac895a607f4c803dd58f
#
_cell.length_a   1.000
_cell.length_b   1.000
_cell.length_c   1.000
_cell.angle_alpha   90.00
_cell.angle_beta   90.00
_cell.angle_gamma   90.00
#
_symmetry.space_group_name_H-M   'P 1'
#
loop_
_entity.id
_entity.type
_entity.pdbx_description
1 polymer ?
#
loop_
_entity_poly.entity_id
_entity_poly.type
_entity_poly.pdbx_seq_one_letter_code
_entity_poly.pdbx_strand_id
1 'polypeptide(L)'
;MIKKLLKNRKGIVGIEAAIVLIAFVVIAAALSYVVINMGFFTTQKTKEAMQSGLDESLSALQLDGVVTGKTNDQNRIEWIVFPVKLSAGRASIDLKNGTMVTSIYLPEATLLNLYQGVYNETMYGTDPIDLQKVLDNMTSIFQGKENEDMAMGIIYNDDGDTVLESTEKAFLIFHLDDNPPGGIRHTMVDYDEVKVEVKGAKGAALTIVRMAPGGMLPNSYIDLG
;
A
#
# COMPACT_ATOMS: atom_id res chain seq x y z
N MET A 1 -78.79 -3.65 -50.86
CA MET A 1 -78.30 -3.92 -49.48
C MET A 1 -76.82 -4.06 -49.39
N ILE A 2 -76.04 -3.98 -50.47
CA ILE A 2 -74.59 -4.20 -50.53
C ILE A 2 -73.74 -2.92 -50.32
N LYS A 3 -74.33 -1.72 -50.53
CA LYS A 3 -73.60 -0.43 -50.38
C LYS A 3 -73.26 -0.01 -48.91
N LYS A 4 -73.88 -0.68 -47.93
CA LYS A 4 -73.73 -0.34 -46.49
C LYS A 4 -72.49 -1.04 -45.83
N LEU A 5 -72.04 -2.12 -46.44
CA LEU A 5 -70.88 -2.89 -45.94
C LEU A 5 -69.47 -2.29 -46.28
N LEU A 6 -69.43 -1.41 -47.30
CA LEU A 6 -68.20 -0.76 -47.72
C LEU A 6 -67.86 0.49 -46.91
N LYS A 7 -68.72 0.96 -46.02
CA LYS A 7 -68.50 2.17 -45.22
C LYS A 7 -67.65 1.90 -43.92
N ASN A 8 -67.49 0.64 -43.61
CA ASN A 8 -66.75 0.26 -42.34
C ASN A 8 -65.27 -0.02 -42.52
N ARG A 9 -64.76 0.05 -43.76
CA ARG A 9 -63.32 -0.18 -43.98
C ARG A 9 -62.39 0.91 -43.41
N LYS A 10 -62.90 2.14 -43.25
CA LYS A 10 -62.10 3.26 -42.69
C LYS A 10 -61.83 3.12 -41.19
N GLY A 11 -62.64 2.39 -40.43
CA GLY A 11 -62.42 2.13 -39.01
C GLY A 11 -61.37 1.04 -38.77
N ILE A 12 -61.24 0.06 -39.65
CA ILE A 12 -60.35 -1.04 -39.57
C ILE A 12 -58.84 -0.54 -39.80
N VAL A 13 -58.66 0.32 -40.80
CA VAL A 13 -57.39 0.93 -41.14
C VAL A 13 -56.90 1.80 -39.98
N GLY A 14 -57.78 2.44 -39.23
CA GLY A 14 -57.36 3.22 -38.03
C GLY A 14 -56.86 2.36 -36.87
N ILE A 15 -57.50 1.18 -36.66
CA ILE A 15 -57.09 0.24 -35.62
C ILE A 15 -55.70 -0.40 -35.95
N GLU A 16 -55.50 -0.78 -37.22
CA GLU A 16 -54.22 -1.32 -37.68
C GLU A 16 -53.08 -0.31 -37.47
N ALA A 17 -53.27 0.95 -37.82
CA ALA A 17 -52.29 2.01 -37.61
C ALA A 17 -52.03 2.25 -36.12
N ALA A 18 -53.03 2.18 -35.26
CA ALA A 18 -52.88 2.33 -33.82
C ALA A 18 -52.08 1.19 -33.20
N ILE A 19 -52.32 -0.06 -33.61
CA ILE A 19 -51.57 -1.23 -33.15
C ILE A 19 -50.08 -1.12 -33.54
N VAL A 20 -49.78 -0.73 -34.78
CA VAL A 20 -48.40 -0.51 -35.24
C VAL A 20 -47.70 0.59 -34.44
N LEU A 21 -48.41 1.70 -34.17
CA LEU A 21 -47.85 2.80 -33.39
C LEU A 21 -47.55 2.38 -31.94
N ILE A 22 -48.45 1.63 -31.30
CA ILE A 22 -48.21 1.10 -29.95
C ILE A 22 -47.02 0.14 -29.94
N ALA A 23 -46.92 -0.74 -30.95
CA ALA A 23 -45.80 -1.66 -31.08
C ALA A 23 -44.46 -0.90 -31.21
N PHE A 24 -44.39 0.15 -32.00
CA PHE A 24 -43.18 1.00 -32.11
C PHE A 24 -42.83 1.68 -30.79
N VAL A 25 -43.80 2.22 -30.06
CA VAL A 25 -43.58 2.87 -28.76
C VAL A 25 -43.04 1.87 -27.74
N VAL A 26 -43.60 0.66 -27.68
CA VAL A 26 -43.16 -0.40 -26.76
C VAL A 26 -41.72 -0.83 -27.09
N ILE A 27 -41.39 -1.06 -28.37
CA ILE A 27 -40.05 -1.41 -28.80
C ILE A 27 -39.07 -0.28 -28.50
N ALA A 28 -39.44 0.97 -28.82
CA ALA A 28 -38.58 2.13 -28.52
C ALA A 28 -38.33 2.30 -27.01
N ALA A 29 -39.36 2.09 -26.18
CA ALA A 29 -39.21 2.13 -24.73
C ALA A 29 -38.28 1.01 -24.21
N ALA A 30 -38.41 -0.22 -24.72
CA ALA A 30 -37.55 -1.34 -24.35
C ALA A 30 -36.09 -1.10 -24.75
N LEU A 31 -35.85 -0.61 -25.97
CA LEU A 31 -34.50 -0.25 -26.43
C LEU A 31 -33.91 0.87 -25.60
N SER A 32 -34.69 1.92 -25.31
CA SER A 32 -34.23 3.03 -24.46
C SER A 32 -33.84 2.55 -23.06
N TYR A 33 -34.63 1.66 -22.48
CA TYR A 33 -34.30 1.07 -21.17
C TYR A 33 -32.95 0.31 -21.19
N VAL A 34 -32.75 -0.50 -22.21
CA VAL A 34 -31.49 -1.25 -22.37
C VAL A 34 -30.30 -0.31 -22.54
N VAL A 35 -30.40 0.72 -23.39
CA VAL A 35 -29.35 1.68 -23.65
C VAL A 35 -28.99 2.47 -22.38
N ILE A 36 -29.99 2.93 -21.62
CA ILE A 36 -29.79 3.66 -20.37
C ILE A 36 -29.08 2.76 -19.35
N ASN A 37 -29.53 1.52 -19.17
CA ASN A 37 -28.92 0.58 -18.24
C ASN A 37 -27.46 0.24 -18.62
N MET A 38 -27.20 0.01 -19.92
CA MET A 38 -25.84 -0.18 -20.40
C MET A 38 -24.96 1.06 -20.18
N GLY A 39 -25.52 2.26 -20.38
CA GLY A 39 -24.83 3.52 -20.09
C GLY A 39 -24.45 3.65 -18.62
N PHE A 40 -25.34 3.35 -17.69
CA PHE A 40 -25.04 3.34 -16.27
C PHE A 40 -24.00 2.29 -15.90
N PHE A 41 -24.14 1.07 -16.41
CA PHE A 41 -23.17 0.00 -16.18
C PHE A 41 -21.77 0.38 -16.69
N THR A 42 -21.69 0.91 -17.91
CA THR A 42 -20.41 1.36 -18.48
C THR A 42 -19.78 2.48 -17.65
N THR A 43 -20.60 3.46 -17.22
CA THR A 43 -20.13 4.56 -16.38
C THR A 43 -19.61 4.06 -15.03
N GLN A 44 -20.30 3.11 -14.40
CA GLN A 44 -19.84 2.50 -13.15
C GLN A 44 -18.52 1.75 -13.35
N LYS A 45 -18.41 0.94 -14.40
CA LYS A 45 -17.17 0.20 -14.70
C LYS A 45 -16.00 1.12 -15.04
N THR A 46 -16.25 2.21 -15.74
CA THR A 46 -15.23 3.22 -16.01
C THR A 46 -14.77 3.89 -14.71
N LYS A 47 -15.70 4.22 -13.80
CA LYS A 47 -15.37 4.79 -12.49
C LYS A 47 -14.55 3.81 -11.64
N GLU A 48 -14.94 2.53 -11.57
CA GLU A 48 -14.19 1.50 -10.87
C GLU A 48 -12.77 1.32 -11.45
N ALA A 49 -12.65 1.30 -12.79
CA ALA A 49 -11.35 1.19 -13.45
C ALA A 49 -10.46 2.42 -13.20
N MET A 50 -11.03 3.62 -13.25
CA MET A 50 -10.32 4.85 -12.92
C MET A 50 -9.86 4.86 -11.46
N GLN A 51 -10.73 4.47 -10.52
CA GLN A 51 -10.39 4.40 -9.11
C GLN A 51 -9.25 3.40 -8.87
N SER A 52 -9.34 2.20 -9.46
CA SER A 52 -8.29 1.18 -9.35
C SER A 52 -6.96 1.66 -9.96
N GLY A 53 -7.01 2.36 -11.08
CA GLY A 53 -5.83 2.94 -11.71
C GLY A 53 -5.16 4.04 -10.86
N LEU A 54 -5.97 4.89 -10.22
CA LEU A 54 -5.46 5.89 -9.27
C LEU A 54 -4.86 5.21 -8.04
N ASP A 55 -5.55 4.22 -7.48
CA ASP A 55 -5.08 3.47 -6.32
C ASP A 55 -3.75 2.77 -6.58
N GLU A 56 -3.51 2.26 -7.78
CA GLU A 56 -2.25 1.63 -8.15
C GLU A 56 -1.14 2.65 -8.43
N SER A 57 -1.49 3.84 -8.93
CA SER A 57 -0.51 4.89 -9.27
C SER A 57 -0.01 5.67 -8.07
N LEU A 58 -0.83 5.81 -7.03
CA LEU A 58 -0.46 6.56 -5.83
C LEU A 58 0.42 5.69 -4.92
N SER A 59 1.49 6.26 -4.40
CA SER A 59 2.26 5.63 -3.33
C SER A 59 1.36 5.35 -2.13
N ALA A 60 1.49 4.17 -1.56
CA ALA A 60 0.71 3.79 -0.39
C ALA A 60 1.22 4.50 0.87
N LEU A 61 2.53 4.62 1.01
CA LEU A 61 3.25 5.21 2.13
C LEU A 61 4.03 6.44 1.71
N GLN A 62 4.25 7.34 2.67
CA GLN A 62 5.06 8.54 2.54
C GLN A 62 6.01 8.63 3.73
N LEU A 63 7.26 9.03 3.50
CA LEU A 63 8.21 9.34 4.56
C LEU A 63 7.71 10.55 5.38
N ASP A 64 7.68 10.44 6.71
CA ASP A 64 7.20 11.47 7.65
C ASP A 64 8.27 11.97 8.61
N GLY A 65 9.51 11.91 8.24
CA GLY A 65 10.62 12.40 9.08
C GLY A 65 11.98 12.05 8.52
N VAL A 66 12.93 12.00 9.40
CA VAL A 66 14.34 11.74 9.11
C VAL A 66 14.61 10.24 9.11
N VAL A 67 15.50 9.79 8.24
CA VAL A 67 16.02 8.43 8.25
C VAL A 67 17.22 8.38 9.20
N THR A 68 17.12 7.56 10.23
CA THR A 68 18.14 7.42 11.26
C THR A 68 18.82 6.08 11.14
N GLY A 69 20.15 6.06 11.14
CA GLY A 69 20.98 4.87 11.28
C GLY A 69 21.49 4.72 12.70
N LYS A 70 21.65 3.48 13.19
CA LYS A 70 22.39 3.17 14.41
C LYS A 70 23.63 2.34 14.05
N THR A 71 24.77 2.77 14.51
CA THR A 71 26.04 2.07 14.28
C THR A 71 26.31 1.01 15.34
N ASN A 72 27.04 -0.03 14.95
CA ASN A 72 27.58 -1.06 15.83
C ASN A 72 28.95 -0.65 16.41
N ASP A 73 29.57 -1.57 17.16
CA ASP A 73 30.92 -1.39 17.76
C ASP A 73 32.02 -1.17 16.71
N GLN A 74 31.79 -1.51 15.46
CA GLN A 74 32.73 -1.43 14.36
C GLN A 74 32.58 -0.19 13.47
N ASN A 75 31.78 0.81 13.92
CA ASN A 75 31.44 2.04 13.19
C ASN A 75 30.66 1.78 11.88
N ARG A 76 29.82 0.77 11.86
CA ARG A 76 29.00 0.43 10.70
C ARG A 76 27.54 0.55 11.04
N ILE A 77 26.73 1.03 10.10
CA ILE A 77 25.30 1.10 10.28
C ILE A 77 24.72 -0.31 10.19
N GLU A 78 24.17 -0.76 11.30
CA GLU A 78 23.51 -2.05 11.47
C GLU A 78 22.00 -1.92 11.49
N TRP A 79 21.47 -0.76 11.93
CA TRP A 79 20.06 -0.48 12.00
C TRP A 79 19.69 0.76 11.19
N ILE A 80 18.60 0.67 10.46
CA ILE A 80 18.00 1.81 9.76
C ILE A 80 16.56 1.95 10.22
N VAL A 81 16.18 3.15 10.67
CA VAL A 81 14.84 3.44 11.18
C VAL A 81 14.31 4.70 10.51
N PHE A 82 13.08 4.66 10.05
CA PHE A 82 12.40 5.85 9.54
C PHE A 82 10.89 5.79 9.76
N PRO A 83 10.29 6.95 10.07
CA PRO A 83 8.84 7.07 10.21
C PRO A 83 8.17 7.14 8.84
N VAL A 84 7.05 6.45 8.71
CA VAL A 84 6.17 6.51 7.55
C VAL A 84 4.74 6.81 7.98
N LYS A 85 4.01 7.47 7.11
CA LYS A 85 2.59 7.71 7.23
C LYS A 85 1.88 7.36 5.94
N LEU A 86 0.56 7.33 5.99
CA LEU A 86 -0.27 7.17 4.80
C LEU A 86 -0.09 8.35 3.85
N SER A 87 -0.02 8.06 2.56
CA SER A 87 -0.11 9.09 1.53
C SER A 87 -1.52 9.67 1.46
N ALA A 88 -1.61 10.95 1.07
CA ALA A 88 -2.89 11.63 0.91
C ALA A 88 -3.82 10.87 -0.04
N GLY A 89 -5.08 10.72 0.37
CA GLY A 89 -6.10 10.01 -0.41
C GLY A 89 -6.19 8.49 -0.16
N ARG A 90 -5.33 7.93 0.72
CA ARG A 90 -5.45 6.55 1.19
C ARG A 90 -6.23 6.49 2.50
N ALA A 91 -7.09 5.48 2.62
CA ALA A 91 -7.86 5.26 3.83
C ALA A 91 -7.07 4.49 4.89
N SER A 92 -6.42 3.40 4.50
CA SER A 92 -5.64 2.55 5.39
C SER A 92 -4.71 1.60 4.63
N ILE A 93 -3.70 1.07 5.30
CA ILE A 93 -2.78 0.05 4.78
C ILE A 93 -2.58 -1.01 5.85
N ASP A 94 -2.78 -2.27 5.49
CA ASP A 94 -2.47 -3.40 6.36
C ASP A 94 -0.96 -3.69 6.33
N LEU A 95 -0.32 -3.59 7.50
CA LEU A 95 1.10 -3.85 7.71
C LEU A 95 1.38 -5.27 8.20
N LYS A 96 0.40 -6.16 8.12
CA LYS A 96 0.58 -7.57 8.51
C LYS A 96 1.68 -8.24 7.69
N ASN A 97 2.32 -9.26 8.27
CA ASN A 97 3.28 -10.10 7.55
C ASN A 97 2.64 -10.72 6.29
N GLY A 98 3.31 -10.59 5.15
CA GLY A 98 2.85 -11.07 3.84
C GLY A 98 1.99 -10.08 3.05
N THR A 99 1.57 -8.93 3.63
CA THR A 99 0.86 -7.87 2.91
C THR A 99 1.80 -6.79 2.37
N MET A 100 2.96 -6.66 2.98
CA MET A 100 3.98 -5.68 2.61
C MET A 100 5.28 -6.39 2.22
N VAL A 101 5.97 -5.85 1.24
CA VAL A 101 7.29 -6.31 0.80
C VAL A 101 8.28 -5.18 0.99
N THR A 102 9.38 -5.45 1.68
CA THR A 102 10.48 -4.51 1.83
C THR A 102 11.75 -5.09 1.25
N SER A 103 12.51 -4.26 0.55
CA SER A 103 13.78 -4.65 -0.07
C SER A 103 14.81 -3.59 0.18
N ILE A 104 16.05 -4.01 0.42
CA ILE A 104 17.21 -3.13 0.58
C ILE A 104 18.24 -3.47 -0.49
N TYR A 105 18.74 -2.43 -1.11
CA TYR A 105 19.83 -2.50 -2.08
C TYR A 105 21.03 -1.80 -1.47
N LEU A 106 22.07 -2.58 -1.23
CA LEU A 106 23.36 -2.15 -0.72
C LEU A 106 24.41 -2.26 -1.85
N PRO A 107 25.58 -1.62 -1.74
CA PRO A 107 26.61 -1.70 -2.77
C PRO A 107 27.07 -3.12 -3.09
N GLU A 108 27.14 -4.00 -2.09
CA GLU A 108 27.62 -5.37 -2.22
C GLU A 108 26.53 -6.44 -2.15
N ALA A 109 25.31 -6.09 -1.70
CA ALA A 109 24.21 -7.04 -1.50
C ALA A 109 22.85 -6.47 -1.86
N THR A 110 21.94 -7.34 -2.25
CA THR A 110 20.53 -7.03 -2.44
C THR A 110 19.70 -7.95 -1.59
N LEU A 111 18.97 -7.39 -0.65
CA LEU A 111 18.14 -8.11 0.30
C LEU A 111 16.67 -7.92 -0.07
N LEU A 112 15.96 -9.02 -0.28
CA LEU A 112 14.59 -8.99 -0.77
C LEU A 112 13.63 -9.58 0.26
N ASN A 113 12.46 -8.96 0.40
CA ASN A 113 11.37 -9.43 1.24
C ASN A 113 11.77 -9.64 2.71
N LEU A 114 12.37 -8.61 3.29
CA LEU A 114 12.85 -8.63 4.69
C LEU A 114 11.71 -8.50 5.72
N TYR A 115 10.53 -8.09 5.31
CA TYR A 115 9.46 -7.71 6.22
C TYR A 115 8.85 -8.90 6.97
N GLN A 116 8.82 -8.81 8.30
CA GLN A 116 8.31 -9.85 9.20
C GLN A 116 6.94 -9.51 9.83
N GLY A 117 6.46 -8.27 9.66
CA GLY A 117 5.17 -7.82 10.20
C GLY A 117 5.29 -6.68 11.18
N VAL A 118 4.18 -6.39 11.87
CA VAL A 118 4.09 -5.36 12.91
C VAL A 118 4.44 -5.98 14.26
N TYR A 119 5.22 -5.26 15.02
CA TYR A 119 5.45 -5.56 16.42
C TYR A 119 4.33 -4.97 17.27
N ASN A 120 3.58 -5.80 17.98
CA ASN A 120 2.36 -5.42 18.67
C ASN A 120 2.64 -5.07 20.14
N GLU A 121 1.88 -4.11 20.73
CA GLU A 121 1.99 -3.61 22.10
C GLU A 121 1.93 -4.69 23.19
N THR A 122 1.28 -5.82 22.94
CA THR A 122 1.23 -6.94 23.91
C THR A 122 2.62 -7.46 24.28
N MET A 123 3.63 -7.14 23.49
CA MET A 123 5.02 -7.48 23.79
C MET A 123 5.77 -6.40 24.58
N TYR A 124 5.27 -5.14 24.66
CA TYR A 124 5.97 -4.01 25.30
C TYR A 124 5.34 -3.50 26.60
N GLY A 125 4.13 -3.90 26.95
CA GLY A 125 3.36 -3.31 28.04
C GLY A 125 2.66 -2.01 27.63
N THR A 126 1.86 -1.45 28.52
CA THR A 126 0.91 -0.34 28.29
C THR A 126 1.54 1.06 28.21
N ASP A 127 2.85 1.18 28.18
CA ASP A 127 3.53 2.49 28.08
C ASP A 127 3.70 2.91 26.61
N PRO A 128 3.70 4.21 26.32
CA PRO A 128 3.96 4.70 24.97
C PRO A 128 5.28 4.11 24.45
N ILE A 129 5.28 3.69 23.19
CA ILE A 129 6.41 3.00 22.58
C ILE A 129 7.68 3.87 22.73
N ASP A 130 8.60 3.39 23.56
CA ASP A 130 9.93 3.96 23.66
C ASP A 130 10.81 3.29 22.59
N LEU A 131 11.00 3.97 21.48
CA LEU A 131 11.78 3.47 20.36
C LEU A 131 13.20 3.09 20.78
N GLN A 132 13.78 3.78 21.79
CA GLN A 132 15.08 3.45 22.33
C GLN A 132 15.07 2.06 23.00
N LYS A 133 14.05 1.79 23.83
CA LYS A 133 13.90 0.46 24.45
C LYS A 133 13.65 -0.63 23.41
N VAL A 134 12.93 -0.30 22.35
CA VAL A 134 12.71 -1.22 21.22
C VAL A 134 14.03 -1.56 20.58
N LEU A 135 14.85 -0.58 20.22
CA LEU A 135 16.14 -0.78 19.60
C LEU A 135 17.11 -1.53 20.53
N ASP A 136 17.08 -1.24 21.82
CA ASP A 136 17.94 -1.90 22.82
C ASP A 136 17.52 -3.35 23.12
N ASN A 137 16.23 -3.65 22.95
CA ASN A 137 15.68 -4.99 23.18
C ASN A 137 15.36 -5.77 21.89
N MET A 138 15.76 -5.27 20.73
CA MET A 138 15.45 -5.91 19.45
C MET A 138 16.00 -7.31 19.33
N THR A 139 17.13 -7.62 19.96
CA THR A 139 17.65 -8.99 20.09
C THR A 139 16.65 -9.95 20.75
N SER A 140 15.90 -9.48 21.75
CA SER A 140 14.87 -10.28 22.40
C SER A 140 13.58 -10.40 21.59
N ILE A 141 13.30 -9.41 20.74
CA ILE A 141 12.11 -9.37 19.86
C ILE A 141 12.24 -10.39 18.75
N PHE A 142 13.42 -10.50 18.16
CA PHE A 142 13.65 -11.40 17.04
C PHE A 142 13.94 -12.85 17.44
N GLN A 143 13.74 -13.22 18.71
CA GLN A 143 13.77 -14.60 19.24
C GLN A 143 14.68 -15.57 18.48
N GLY A 144 16.00 -15.36 18.57
CA GLY A 144 16.99 -16.25 17.95
C GLY A 144 17.30 -15.97 16.47
N LYS A 145 16.84 -14.83 15.93
CA LYS A 145 17.19 -14.32 14.60
C LYS A 145 18.14 -13.11 14.68
N GLU A 146 18.90 -13.03 15.74
CA GLU A 146 19.79 -11.91 16.08
C GLU A 146 20.86 -11.63 15.01
N ASN A 147 21.09 -12.59 14.12
CA ASN A 147 22.06 -12.54 13.03
C ASN A 147 21.38 -12.70 11.66
N GLU A 148 20.13 -12.32 11.51
CA GLU A 148 19.43 -12.34 10.22
C GLU A 148 19.03 -10.92 9.81
N ASP A 149 19.15 -10.64 8.53
CA ASP A 149 18.58 -9.42 7.97
C ASP A 149 17.06 -9.45 8.03
N MET A 150 16.46 -8.39 8.55
CA MET A 150 15.01 -8.33 8.65
C MET A 150 14.49 -6.90 8.76
N ALA A 151 13.21 -6.77 8.53
CA ALA A 151 12.48 -5.52 8.69
C ALA A 151 11.19 -5.75 9.46
N MET A 152 10.80 -4.77 10.27
CA MET A 152 9.51 -4.77 10.98
C MET A 152 8.92 -3.37 11.05
N GLY A 153 7.62 -3.33 11.29
CA GLY A 153 6.88 -2.10 11.56
C GLY A 153 6.49 -1.98 13.02
N ILE A 154 6.45 -0.77 13.54
CA ILE A 154 5.84 -0.43 14.82
C ILE A 154 4.84 0.67 14.55
N ILE A 155 3.58 0.49 14.90
CA ILE A 155 2.55 1.52 14.76
C ILE A 155 2.53 2.37 16.03
N TYR A 156 2.67 3.67 15.87
CA TYR A 156 2.54 4.66 16.94
C TYR A 156 1.10 5.18 16.98
N ASN A 157 0.54 5.27 18.17
CA ASN A 157 -0.87 5.61 18.42
C ASN A 157 -1.83 4.54 17.86
N ASP A 158 -1.42 3.27 17.95
CA ASP A 158 -2.13 2.08 17.50
C ASP A 158 -3.42 1.86 18.33
N ASP A 159 -4.49 1.46 17.69
CA ASP A 159 -5.74 1.04 18.34
C ASP A 159 -5.81 -0.46 18.64
N GLY A 160 -4.73 -1.19 18.40
CA GLY A 160 -4.54 -2.62 18.71
C GLY A 160 -4.68 -3.55 17.51
N ASP A 161 -4.60 -3.02 16.30
CA ASP A 161 -4.64 -3.81 15.07
C ASP A 161 -3.32 -3.72 14.26
N THR A 162 -3.27 -4.21 13.04
CA THR A 162 -2.10 -4.15 12.16
C THR A 162 -2.28 -3.18 10.99
N VAL A 163 -3.33 -2.38 11.04
CA VAL A 163 -3.73 -1.51 9.93
C VAL A 163 -3.31 -0.08 10.25
N LEU A 164 -2.42 0.47 9.45
CA LEU A 164 -2.03 1.86 9.55
C LEU A 164 -3.15 2.77 9.01
N GLU A 165 -3.67 3.63 9.87
CA GLU A 165 -4.70 4.60 9.56
C GLU A 165 -4.17 6.04 9.45
N SER A 166 -5.04 6.99 9.06
CA SER A 166 -4.62 8.38 8.80
C SER A 166 -4.17 9.15 10.07
N THR A 167 -4.57 8.69 11.25
CA THR A 167 -4.22 9.28 12.55
C THR A 167 -2.96 8.69 13.16
N GLU A 168 -2.45 7.64 12.56
CA GLU A 168 -1.33 6.84 13.03
C GLU A 168 -0.07 7.08 12.21
N LYS A 169 1.05 6.69 12.78
CA LYS A 169 2.36 6.66 12.11
C LYS A 169 3.01 5.32 12.36
N ALA A 170 3.71 4.80 11.36
CA ALA A 170 4.51 3.61 11.56
C ALA A 170 6.00 3.94 11.51
N PHE A 171 6.78 3.33 12.37
CA PHE A 171 8.23 3.29 12.28
C PHE A 171 8.63 1.99 11.60
N LEU A 172 9.33 2.08 10.49
CA LEU A 172 9.93 0.92 9.85
C LEU A 172 11.36 0.80 10.31
N ILE A 173 11.70 -0.37 10.81
CA ILE A 173 12.98 -0.71 11.41
C ILE A 173 13.60 -1.83 10.59
N PHE A 174 14.82 -1.64 10.16
CA PHE A 174 15.60 -2.61 9.40
C PHE A 174 16.84 -2.98 10.18
N HIS A 175 17.10 -4.26 10.31
CA HIS A 175 18.32 -4.82 10.82
C HIS A 175 19.15 -5.40 9.68
N LEU A 176 20.43 -5.10 9.67
CA LEU A 176 21.41 -5.53 8.68
C LEU A 176 22.46 -6.40 9.37
N ASP A 177 22.64 -7.63 8.92
CA ASP A 177 23.58 -8.56 9.51
C ASP A 177 25.04 -8.21 9.15
N ASP A 178 25.90 -8.12 10.15
CA ASP A 178 27.35 -7.88 9.97
C ASP A 178 28.12 -9.15 9.58
N ASN A 179 27.55 -10.35 9.80
CA ASN A 179 28.23 -11.61 9.51
C ASN A 179 27.28 -12.69 8.93
N PRO A 180 26.60 -12.41 7.81
CA PRO A 180 25.63 -13.33 7.24
C PRO A 180 26.28 -14.61 6.72
N PRO A 181 25.51 -15.70 6.58
CA PRO A 181 25.94 -16.91 5.91
C PRO A 181 26.34 -16.61 4.46
N GLY A 182 27.62 -16.63 4.15
CA GLY A 182 28.12 -16.29 2.81
C GLY A 182 29.29 -15.31 2.81
N GLY A 183 29.53 -14.64 3.95
CA GLY A 183 30.72 -13.81 4.17
C GLY A 183 30.71 -12.43 3.52
N ILE A 184 29.60 -12.03 2.87
CA ILE A 184 29.40 -10.66 2.37
C ILE A 184 28.62 -9.92 3.44
N ARG A 185 29.21 -8.86 3.98
CA ARG A 185 28.56 -8.05 5.01
C ARG A 185 27.42 -7.23 4.43
N HIS A 186 26.35 -7.10 5.20
CA HIS A 186 25.18 -6.30 4.83
C HIS A 186 25.12 -4.95 5.57
N THR A 187 25.99 -4.73 6.58
CA THR A 187 26.14 -3.43 7.26
C THR A 187 26.79 -2.39 6.38
N MET A 188 26.37 -1.12 6.52
CA MET A 188 26.90 -0.02 5.71
C MET A 188 28.15 0.59 6.35
N VAL A 189 29.12 0.91 5.53
CA VAL A 189 30.31 1.69 5.90
C VAL A 189 30.18 3.15 5.44
N ASP A 190 31.19 3.97 5.79
CA ASP A 190 31.27 5.37 5.38
C ASP A 190 31.08 5.52 3.86
N TYR A 191 30.20 6.47 3.47
CA TYR A 191 29.85 6.80 2.09
C TYR A 191 29.10 5.72 1.28
N ASP A 192 28.68 4.64 1.92
CA ASP A 192 27.81 3.67 1.26
C ASP A 192 26.44 4.28 1.00
N GLU A 193 25.89 3.98 -0.18
CA GLU A 193 24.53 4.33 -0.55
C GLU A 193 23.59 3.14 -0.29
N VAL A 194 22.51 3.40 0.39
CA VAL A 194 21.42 2.44 0.59
C VAL A 194 20.17 2.92 -0.14
N LYS A 195 19.54 2.01 -0.85
CA LYS A 195 18.21 2.20 -1.41
C LYS A 195 17.26 1.24 -0.74
N VAL A 196 16.26 1.77 -0.06
CA VAL A 196 15.19 1.00 0.57
C VAL A 196 13.92 1.15 -0.25
N GLU A 197 13.30 0.05 -0.59
CA GLU A 197 11.99 0.00 -1.24
C GLU A 197 10.97 -0.67 -0.33
N VAL A 198 9.86 0.03 -0.11
CA VAL A 198 8.73 -0.45 0.68
C VAL A 198 7.50 -0.45 -0.19
N LYS A 199 6.91 -1.62 -0.41
CA LYS A 199 5.72 -1.79 -1.23
C LYS A 199 4.60 -2.45 -0.43
N GLY A 200 3.47 -1.77 -0.30
CA GLY A 200 2.24 -2.35 0.22
C GLY A 200 1.54 -3.25 -0.79
N ALA A 201 0.44 -3.89 -0.39
CA ALA A 201 -0.39 -4.74 -1.24
C ALA A 201 -0.95 -4.00 -2.47
N LYS A 202 -1.15 -2.69 -2.38
CA LYS A 202 -1.63 -1.82 -3.47
C LYS A 202 -0.83 -0.52 -3.47
N GLY A 203 -0.68 0.07 -4.64
CA GLY A 203 0.01 1.35 -4.82
C GLY A 203 1.46 1.21 -5.24
N ALA A 204 2.06 2.33 -5.58
CA ALA A 204 3.48 2.42 -5.93
C ALA A 204 4.36 2.23 -4.70
N ALA A 205 5.56 1.71 -4.89
CA ALA A 205 6.53 1.54 -3.83
C ALA A 205 7.04 2.91 -3.32
N LEU A 206 7.23 3.03 -2.01
CA LEU A 206 8.02 4.09 -1.41
C LEU A 206 9.50 3.73 -1.60
N THR A 207 10.24 4.60 -2.26
CA THR A 207 11.68 4.43 -2.48
C THR A 207 12.43 5.52 -1.71
N ILE A 208 13.37 5.10 -0.88
CA ILE A 208 14.23 5.97 -0.07
C ILE A 208 15.67 5.67 -0.45
N VAL A 209 16.42 6.69 -0.84
CA VAL A 209 17.85 6.57 -1.13
C VAL A 209 18.60 7.47 -0.14
N ARG A 210 19.56 6.91 0.58
CA ARG A 210 20.37 7.61 1.57
C ARG A 210 21.83 7.17 1.50
N MET A 211 22.71 8.06 1.93
CA MET A 211 24.16 7.80 1.96
C MET A 211 24.66 7.88 3.41
N ALA A 212 25.50 6.95 3.79
CA ALA A 212 26.15 6.97 5.08
C ALA A 212 27.18 8.12 5.14
N PRO A 213 27.15 8.96 6.19
CA PRO A 213 28.16 10.01 6.35
C PRO A 213 29.53 9.41 6.66
N GLY A 214 30.59 10.17 6.39
CA GLY A 214 31.96 9.75 6.76
C GLY A 214 32.30 10.04 8.22
N GLY A 215 33.13 9.19 8.81
CA GLY A 215 33.63 9.36 10.19
C GLY A 215 32.62 8.99 11.26
N MET A 216 31.81 7.97 11.03
CA MET A 216 30.84 7.46 11.98
C MET A 216 31.49 6.98 13.28
N LEU A 217 30.83 7.26 14.41
CA LEU A 217 31.28 6.80 15.73
C LEU A 217 30.59 5.48 16.10
N PRO A 218 31.22 4.63 16.92
CA PRO A 218 30.61 3.39 17.37
C PRO A 218 29.41 3.65 18.27
N ASN A 219 28.43 2.76 18.25
CA ASN A 219 27.23 2.79 19.09
C ASN A 219 26.50 4.15 19.10
N SER A 220 26.45 4.82 17.96
CA SER A 220 25.85 6.15 17.83
C SER A 220 24.67 6.16 16.87
N TYR A 221 23.78 7.12 17.08
CA TYR A 221 22.68 7.41 16.15
C TYR A 221 23.14 8.47 15.16
N ILE A 222 22.85 8.21 13.89
CA ILE A 222 23.28 9.04 12.77
C ILE A 222 22.08 9.43 11.95
N ASP A 223 21.98 10.69 11.62
CA ASP A 223 21.00 11.22 10.67
C ASP A 223 21.50 10.96 9.24
N LEU A 224 20.68 10.26 8.46
CA LEU A 224 20.97 9.94 7.06
C LEU A 224 20.29 10.90 6.08
N GLY A 225 19.54 11.91 6.60
CA GLY A 225 18.87 12.94 5.82
C GLY A 225 17.38 12.71 5.56
#